data_b467ee7d2a7a4ff613d0d57891b7e4bf
#
_entry.id   b467ee7d2a7a4ff613d0d57891b7e4bf
#
_cell.length_a   1.000
_cell.length_b   1.000
_cell.length_c   1.000
_cell.angle_alpha   90.00
_cell.angle_beta   90.00
_cell.angle_gamma   90.00
#
_symmetry.space_group_name_H-M   'P 1'
#
loop_
_entity.id
_entity.type
_entity.pdbx_description
1 polymer ?
#
loop_
_entity_poly.entity_id
_entity_poly.type
_entity_poly.pdbx_seq_one_letter_code
_entity_poly.pdbx_strand_id
1 'polypeptide(L)'
;MGSCAVCGRSSNLIARAVGVCLDCLRSDPKSVEYALSTHRRERARIGLPPEPPRGEGIKCGLCDSECVIPEGGLGYCGIVMNENGKLINLAGCPENGLLEYYYDPIPTNCVAHWFCPASTGIGYPKWSARKGAELGYYNLAVFYGACNLDCLFCQNWFFRDLTISKRPSVNFRELIKASLRRPVTCVCFFGGDPSPQVSNALLVANELMRMGKIMRICWEMNGHLNQRTMVAVLNSSLRSGGIVKFDLKAWNPSVYLALTGRDIGSVYENAKLALKLSLERPEVPLFTASTLLVPGYVDEEEVRMIARFIASINPDTPYSLLAFHPSYLMTDLPNTSRKHAMEAFRAAKDEGLTRVHIGNPWLLTREDYQSR
;
A
#
# COMPACT_ATOMS: atom_id res chain seq x y z
N MET A 1 -0.90 11.14 -25.38
CA MET A 1 -0.14 12.33 -25.03
C MET A 1 -1.05 13.26 -24.24
N GLY A 2 -0.64 13.65 -23.03
CA GLY A 2 -1.37 14.63 -22.20
C GLY A 2 -0.75 16.01 -22.28
N SER A 3 -1.50 17.02 -21.86
CA SER A 3 -1.04 18.42 -21.82
C SER A 3 -1.16 18.97 -20.41
N CYS A 4 -0.16 19.74 -19.98
CA CYS A 4 -0.18 20.39 -18.68
C CYS A 4 -1.08 21.63 -18.73
N ALA A 5 -2.11 21.67 -17.91
CA ALA A 5 -3.07 22.76 -17.83
C ALA A 5 -2.44 24.08 -17.28
N VAL A 6 -1.27 24.00 -16.63
CA VAL A 6 -0.57 25.17 -16.05
C VAL A 6 0.42 25.79 -17.04
N CYS A 7 1.35 25.00 -17.61
CA CYS A 7 2.42 25.54 -18.46
C CYS A 7 2.23 25.24 -19.96
N GLY A 8 1.18 24.53 -20.36
CA GLY A 8 0.88 24.19 -21.76
C GLY A 8 1.77 23.10 -22.38
N ARG A 9 2.79 22.57 -21.66
CA ARG A 9 3.65 21.48 -22.15
C ARG A 9 2.81 20.25 -22.49
N SER A 10 3.08 19.61 -23.61
CA SER A 10 2.49 18.33 -24.01
C SER A 10 3.55 17.24 -23.98
N SER A 11 3.22 16.07 -23.42
CA SER A 11 4.14 14.94 -23.31
C SER A 11 3.37 13.61 -23.11
N ASN A 12 3.98 12.49 -23.49
CA ASN A 12 3.52 11.15 -23.14
C ASN A 12 3.77 10.79 -21.65
N LEU A 13 4.46 11.66 -20.91
CA LEU A 13 4.69 11.58 -19.46
C LEU A 13 3.72 12.43 -18.64
N ILE A 14 2.72 13.03 -19.26
CA ILE A 14 1.66 13.76 -18.57
C ILE A 14 0.38 12.94 -18.68
N ALA A 15 -0.05 12.35 -17.57
CA ALA A 15 -1.31 11.62 -17.52
C ALA A 15 -2.51 12.58 -17.60
N ARG A 16 -3.47 12.29 -18.47
CA ARG A 16 -4.72 13.09 -18.57
C ARG A 16 -5.49 13.13 -17.25
N ALA A 17 -5.42 12.05 -16.47
CA ALA A 17 -6.07 11.98 -15.17
C ALA A 17 -5.48 12.96 -14.14
N VAL A 18 -4.18 13.29 -14.25
CA VAL A 18 -3.51 14.29 -13.40
C VAL A 18 -3.66 15.69 -14.00
N GLY A 19 -3.55 15.81 -15.33
CA GLY A 19 -3.72 17.08 -16.07
C GLY A 19 -2.58 18.10 -15.90
N VAL A 20 -1.52 17.76 -15.16
CA VAL A 20 -0.40 18.67 -14.82
C VAL A 20 0.92 17.89 -14.86
N CYS A 21 2.01 18.55 -15.30
CA CYS A 21 3.35 17.96 -15.29
C CYS A 21 4.00 18.05 -13.90
N LEU A 22 5.02 17.21 -13.67
CA LEU A 22 5.75 17.12 -12.41
C LEU A 22 6.33 18.47 -11.95
N ASP A 23 6.94 19.23 -12.87
CA ASP A 23 7.55 20.53 -12.54
C ASP A 23 6.51 21.50 -11.97
N CYS A 24 5.31 21.56 -12.58
CA CYS A 24 4.23 22.42 -12.10
C CYS A 24 3.66 21.93 -10.76
N LEU A 25 3.55 20.61 -10.54
CA LEU A 25 3.13 20.06 -9.23
C LEU A 25 4.10 20.43 -8.11
N ARG A 26 5.41 20.44 -8.40
CA ARG A 26 6.45 20.80 -7.41
C ARG A 26 6.56 22.29 -7.17
N SER A 27 6.37 23.12 -8.20
CA SER A 27 6.56 24.57 -8.11
C SER A 27 5.32 25.34 -7.68
N ASP A 28 4.12 24.84 -7.98
CA ASP A 28 2.85 25.47 -7.62
C ASP A 28 1.90 24.46 -6.96
N PRO A 29 1.80 24.47 -5.61
CA PRO A 29 0.91 23.59 -4.89
C PRO A 29 -0.58 23.69 -5.28
N LYS A 30 -1.01 24.83 -5.86
CA LYS A 30 -2.39 25.00 -6.33
C LYS A 30 -2.68 24.18 -7.59
N SER A 31 -1.65 23.82 -8.34
CA SER A 31 -1.78 23.00 -9.55
C SER A 31 -2.35 21.61 -9.28
N VAL A 32 -2.25 21.10 -8.05
CA VAL A 32 -2.80 19.82 -7.63
C VAL A 32 -4.33 19.74 -7.80
N GLU A 33 -5.02 20.88 -7.80
CA GLU A 33 -6.49 20.95 -7.93
C GLU A 33 -7.01 20.30 -9.21
N TYR A 34 -6.23 20.28 -10.29
CA TYR A 34 -6.58 19.55 -11.52
C TYR A 34 -6.73 18.06 -11.27
N ALA A 35 -5.76 17.46 -10.59
CA ALA A 35 -5.82 16.05 -10.22
C ALA A 35 -6.96 15.77 -9.21
N LEU A 36 -7.13 16.63 -8.20
CA LEU A 36 -8.19 16.50 -7.20
C LEU A 36 -9.59 16.57 -7.82
N SER A 37 -9.78 17.36 -8.86
CA SER A 37 -11.04 17.38 -9.60
C SER A 37 -11.36 16.02 -10.24
N THR A 38 -10.35 15.30 -10.73
CA THR A 38 -10.49 13.94 -11.25
C THR A 38 -10.84 12.96 -10.14
N HIS A 39 -10.15 12.99 -9.00
CA HIS A 39 -10.48 12.15 -7.84
C HIS A 39 -11.93 12.36 -7.40
N ARG A 40 -12.36 13.61 -7.20
CA ARG A 40 -13.73 13.93 -6.78
C ARG A 40 -14.77 13.38 -7.75
N ARG A 41 -14.57 13.60 -9.05
CA ARG A 41 -15.49 13.15 -10.11
C ARG A 41 -15.61 11.63 -10.14
N GLU A 42 -14.48 10.92 -10.16
CA GLU A 42 -14.49 9.46 -10.28
C GLU A 42 -15.05 8.77 -9.02
N ARG A 43 -14.79 9.31 -7.84
CA ARG A 43 -15.35 8.81 -6.60
C ARG A 43 -16.88 9.05 -6.53
N ALA A 44 -17.31 10.25 -6.88
CA ALA A 44 -18.75 10.58 -6.94
C ALA A 44 -19.51 9.69 -7.95
N ARG A 45 -18.87 9.38 -9.10
CA ARG A 45 -19.45 8.50 -10.14
C ARG A 45 -19.80 7.09 -9.63
N ILE A 46 -19.06 6.61 -8.64
CA ILE A 46 -19.28 5.28 -8.03
C ILE A 46 -19.94 5.36 -6.64
N GLY A 47 -20.50 6.51 -6.26
CA GLY A 47 -21.22 6.70 -5.00
C GLY A 47 -20.35 6.75 -3.75
N LEU A 48 -19.04 7.00 -3.89
CA LEU A 48 -18.15 7.20 -2.76
C LEU A 48 -17.99 8.69 -2.42
N PRO A 49 -17.78 9.06 -1.15
CA PRO A 49 -17.50 10.44 -0.77
C PRO A 49 -16.33 10.99 -1.60
N PRO A 50 -16.48 12.14 -2.28
CA PRO A 50 -15.43 12.71 -3.11
C PRO A 50 -14.19 13.12 -2.31
N GLU A 51 -14.40 13.52 -1.05
CA GLU A 51 -13.37 13.89 -0.09
C GLU A 51 -13.69 13.31 1.29
N PRO A 52 -12.72 13.25 2.23
CA PRO A 52 -13.01 12.89 3.61
C PRO A 52 -14.06 13.84 4.20
N PRO A 53 -15.20 13.34 4.67
CA PRO A 53 -16.24 14.19 5.24
C PRO A 53 -15.75 14.96 6.45
N ARG A 54 -16.17 16.22 6.55
CA ARG A 54 -15.85 17.19 7.60
C ARG A 54 -17.14 17.85 8.10
N GLY A 55 -17.05 18.65 9.16
CA GLY A 55 -18.20 19.38 9.72
C GLY A 55 -18.88 18.63 10.86
N GLU A 56 -20.21 18.61 10.88
CA GLU A 56 -20.99 17.95 11.92
C GLU A 56 -21.08 16.43 11.69
N GLY A 57 -20.96 15.64 12.76
CA GLY A 57 -21.03 14.19 12.69
C GLY A 57 -20.19 13.48 13.73
N ILE A 58 -19.89 12.21 13.52
CA ILE A 58 -19.07 11.40 14.40
C ILE A 58 -17.67 11.22 13.80
N LYS A 59 -16.62 11.53 14.59
CA LYS A 59 -15.24 11.31 14.20
C LYS A 59 -14.92 9.81 14.15
N CYS A 60 -14.48 9.31 12.99
CA CYS A 60 -14.18 7.89 12.81
C CYS A 60 -12.91 7.45 13.57
N GLY A 61 -11.81 8.20 13.48
CA GLY A 61 -10.57 7.93 14.23
C GLY A 61 -9.82 6.66 13.86
N LEU A 62 -10.24 5.92 12.82
CA LEU A 62 -9.61 4.66 12.42
C LEU A 62 -8.28 4.89 11.67
N CYS A 63 -8.25 5.86 10.80
CA CYS A 63 -7.08 6.25 10.02
C CYS A 63 -6.90 7.78 10.06
N ASP A 64 -5.83 8.28 9.47
CA ASP A 64 -5.53 9.71 9.41
C ASP A 64 -6.40 10.51 8.43
N SER A 65 -7.37 9.85 7.78
CA SER A 65 -8.43 10.56 7.05
C SER A 65 -9.28 11.42 7.97
N GLU A 66 -9.33 11.08 9.27
CA GLU A 66 -10.06 11.82 10.29
C GLU A 66 -11.48 12.24 9.88
N CYS A 67 -12.18 11.33 9.17
CA CYS A 67 -13.55 11.58 8.72
C CYS A 67 -14.47 11.94 9.88
N VAL A 68 -15.19 13.05 9.76
CA VAL A 68 -16.33 13.39 10.61
C VAL A 68 -17.56 13.04 9.80
N ILE A 69 -18.18 11.88 10.12
CA ILE A 69 -19.20 11.27 9.31
C ILE A 69 -20.58 11.79 9.76
N PRO A 70 -21.33 12.51 8.88
CA PRO A 70 -22.68 12.98 9.20
C PRO A 70 -23.64 11.81 9.33
N GLU A 71 -24.81 12.04 9.94
CA GLU A 71 -25.87 11.03 10.04
C GLU A 71 -26.28 10.52 8.65
N GLY A 72 -26.36 9.20 8.49
CA GLY A 72 -26.61 8.52 7.21
C GLY A 72 -25.45 8.59 6.22
N GLY A 73 -24.34 9.27 6.55
CA GLY A 73 -23.19 9.46 5.67
C GLY A 73 -22.17 8.33 5.76
N LEU A 74 -21.27 8.30 4.76
CA LEU A 74 -20.13 7.37 4.67
C LEU A 74 -18.82 8.08 4.94
N GLY A 75 -17.88 7.39 5.57
CA GLY A 75 -16.46 7.76 5.59
C GLY A 75 -15.81 7.62 4.21
N TYR A 76 -14.67 8.26 4.01
CA TYR A 76 -13.95 8.26 2.74
C TYR A 76 -13.67 6.85 2.18
N CYS A 77 -13.39 5.87 3.03
CA CYS A 77 -13.21 4.46 2.61
C CYS A 77 -14.47 3.78 2.05
N GLY A 78 -15.65 4.38 2.24
CA GLY A 78 -16.93 3.88 1.71
C GLY A 78 -17.55 2.71 2.49
N ILE A 79 -16.98 2.29 3.63
CA ILE A 79 -17.49 1.15 4.42
C ILE A 79 -17.72 1.46 5.90
N VAL A 80 -17.39 2.65 6.37
CA VAL A 80 -17.77 3.13 7.71
C VAL A 80 -18.89 4.13 7.55
N MET A 81 -20.00 3.92 8.22
CA MET A 81 -21.21 4.73 8.15
C MET A 81 -21.59 5.22 9.54
N ASN A 82 -22.16 6.41 9.63
CA ASN A 82 -22.84 6.86 10.83
C ASN A 82 -24.33 6.54 10.71
N GLU A 83 -24.84 5.69 11.57
CA GLU A 83 -26.25 5.29 11.60
C GLU A 83 -26.79 5.43 13.03
N ASN A 84 -27.79 6.26 13.20
CA ASN A 84 -28.42 6.56 14.50
C ASN A 84 -27.39 7.00 15.57
N GLY A 85 -26.46 7.87 15.19
CA GLY A 85 -25.42 8.36 16.10
C GLY A 85 -24.35 7.33 16.50
N LYS A 86 -24.18 6.26 15.70
CA LYS A 86 -23.16 5.22 15.92
C LYS A 86 -22.41 4.93 14.63
N LEU A 87 -21.10 4.71 14.75
CA LEU A 87 -20.31 4.24 13.63
C LEU A 87 -20.48 2.74 13.47
N ILE A 88 -20.94 2.33 12.30
CA ILE A 88 -21.00 0.93 11.89
C ILE A 88 -20.04 0.66 10.74
N ASN A 89 -19.44 -0.53 10.73
CA ASN A 89 -18.63 -0.99 9.61
C ASN A 89 -19.48 -1.92 8.74
N LEU A 90 -19.75 -1.51 7.51
CA LEU A 90 -20.63 -2.23 6.56
C LEU A 90 -20.02 -3.57 6.10
N ALA A 91 -18.74 -3.81 6.34
CA ALA A 91 -18.12 -5.12 6.15
C ALA A 91 -18.43 -6.12 7.27
N GLY A 92 -18.96 -5.63 8.41
CA GLY A 92 -19.26 -6.45 9.59
C GLY A 92 -18.05 -6.70 10.50
N CYS A 93 -17.05 -5.81 10.46
CA CYS A 93 -15.89 -5.90 11.35
C CYS A 93 -16.28 -5.77 12.83
N PRO A 94 -15.56 -6.47 13.75
CA PRO A 94 -14.35 -7.27 13.48
C PRO A 94 -14.60 -8.71 13.04
N GLU A 95 -15.80 -9.28 13.22
CA GLU A 95 -16.06 -10.71 12.95
C GLU A 95 -16.05 -11.06 11.47
N ASN A 96 -16.52 -10.15 10.63
CA ASN A 96 -16.54 -10.33 9.18
C ASN A 96 -15.63 -9.32 8.50
N GLY A 97 -15.17 -9.66 7.30
CA GLY A 97 -14.43 -8.77 6.41
C GLY A 97 -15.00 -8.79 5.00
N LEU A 98 -15.01 -7.65 4.37
CA LEU A 98 -15.27 -7.50 2.94
C LEU A 98 -13.96 -7.87 2.22
N LEU A 99 -13.82 -9.12 1.83
CA LEU A 99 -12.55 -9.64 1.32
C LEU A 99 -12.72 -10.89 0.45
N GLU A 100 -11.71 -11.15 -0.35
CA GLU A 100 -11.46 -12.41 -1.02
C GLU A 100 -10.14 -13.01 -0.51
N TYR A 101 -9.92 -14.33 -0.67
CA TYR A 101 -8.66 -14.94 -0.31
C TYR A 101 -8.30 -16.09 -1.24
N TYR A 102 -7.00 -16.36 -1.36
CA TYR A 102 -6.48 -17.47 -2.14
C TYR A 102 -5.18 -18.02 -1.55
N TYR A 103 -4.81 -19.22 -1.99
CA TYR A 103 -3.54 -19.84 -1.64
C TYR A 103 -2.49 -19.47 -2.69
N ASP A 104 -1.47 -18.76 -2.27
CA ASP A 104 -0.36 -18.34 -3.11
C ASP A 104 0.86 -19.23 -2.83
N PRO A 105 1.31 -20.08 -3.79
CA PRO A 105 2.43 -20.98 -3.57
C PRO A 105 3.72 -20.21 -3.24
N ILE A 106 4.51 -20.74 -2.28
CA ILE A 106 5.82 -20.16 -1.94
C ILE A 106 6.89 -20.75 -2.85
N PRO A 107 7.80 -19.91 -3.41
CA PRO A 107 7.94 -18.46 -3.25
C PRO A 107 6.88 -17.68 -4.01
N THR A 108 6.31 -16.68 -3.33
CA THR A 108 5.21 -15.85 -3.85
C THR A 108 5.72 -14.67 -4.68
N ASN A 109 4.84 -13.98 -5.40
CA ASN A 109 5.14 -12.69 -6.04
C ASN A 109 5.04 -11.50 -5.05
N CYS A 110 5.28 -11.73 -3.76
CA CYS A 110 5.30 -10.70 -2.73
C CYS A 110 6.52 -9.77 -2.89
N VAL A 111 6.36 -8.49 -2.61
CA VAL A 111 7.46 -7.50 -2.62
C VAL A 111 8.64 -7.90 -1.74
N ALA A 112 8.39 -8.66 -0.67
CA ALA A 112 9.43 -9.13 0.25
C ALA A 112 10.07 -10.48 -0.17
N HIS A 113 9.67 -11.11 -1.28
CA HIS A 113 10.09 -12.47 -1.65
C HIS A 113 11.60 -12.67 -1.70
N TRP A 114 12.35 -11.65 -2.11
CA TRP A 114 13.79 -11.74 -2.28
C TRP A 114 14.59 -11.74 -0.95
N PHE A 115 13.93 -11.52 0.19
CA PHE A 115 14.60 -11.52 1.51
C PHE A 115 13.78 -12.13 2.65
N CYS A 116 12.50 -12.49 2.45
CA CYS A 116 11.63 -12.95 3.52
C CYS A 116 11.94 -14.40 3.97
N PRO A 117 11.58 -14.80 5.20
CA PRO A 117 11.80 -16.16 5.70
C PRO A 117 11.22 -17.25 4.80
N ALA A 118 10.02 -17.04 4.26
CA ALA A 118 9.34 -18.04 3.42
C ALA A 118 10.13 -18.37 2.15
N SER A 119 10.74 -17.36 1.51
CA SER A 119 11.42 -17.55 0.22
C SER A 119 12.92 -17.83 0.35
N THR A 120 13.55 -17.49 1.49
CA THR A 120 15.01 -17.60 1.66
C THR A 120 15.44 -18.53 2.79
N GLY A 121 14.54 -18.85 3.73
CA GLY A 121 14.88 -19.59 4.94
C GLY A 121 15.56 -18.76 6.03
N ILE A 122 15.68 -17.45 5.85
CA ILE A 122 16.27 -16.57 6.88
C ILE A 122 15.50 -16.73 8.20
N GLY A 123 16.22 -16.76 9.30
CA GLY A 123 15.62 -16.94 10.63
C GLY A 123 15.18 -18.37 10.97
N TYR A 124 15.58 -19.37 10.17
CA TYR A 124 15.35 -20.78 10.52
C TYR A 124 16.05 -21.18 11.83
N PRO A 125 15.47 -22.01 12.72
CA PRO A 125 14.14 -22.61 12.63
C PRO A 125 13.01 -21.72 13.22
N LYS A 126 13.32 -20.60 13.84
CA LYS A 126 12.36 -19.79 14.60
C LYS A 126 11.30 -19.15 13.70
N TRP A 127 11.70 -18.62 12.56
CA TRP A 127 10.86 -17.81 11.67
C TRP A 127 10.60 -18.44 10.30
N SER A 128 11.28 -19.53 9.97
CA SER A 128 11.08 -20.30 8.75
C SER A 128 10.92 -21.79 9.05
N ALA A 129 10.06 -22.47 8.30
CA ALA A 129 9.86 -23.89 8.40
C ALA A 129 10.99 -24.72 7.73
N ARG A 130 11.84 -24.08 6.90
CA ARG A 130 12.95 -24.72 6.17
C ARG A 130 14.18 -23.84 6.16
N LYS A 131 15.37 -24.44 5.96
CA LYS A 131 16.64 -23.73 5.79
C LYS A 131 16.75 -22.91 4.49
N GLY A 132 15.88 -23.18 3.51
CA GLY A 132 15.76 -22.47 2.24
C GLY A 132 14.32 -22.11 1.96
N ALA A 133 13.97 -21.91 0.68
CA ALA A 133 12.59 -21.63 0.30
C ALA A 133 11.62 -22.73 0.75
N GLU A 134 10.48 -22.34 1.25
CA GLU A 134 9.43 -23.22 1.75
C GLU A 134 8.59 -23.79 0.59
N LEU A 135 9.24 -24.51 -0.32
CA LEU A 135 8.56 -25.16 -1.45
C LEU A 135 7.50 -26.15 -0.96
N GLY A 136 6.31 -26.09 -1.54
CA GLY A 136 5.14 -26.89 -1.15
C GLY A 136 4.31 -26.29 0.00
N TYR A 137 4.73 -25.15 0.56
CA TYR A 137 3.95 -24.34 1.49
C TYR A 137 3.24 -23.20 0.77
N TYR A 138 2.34 -22.53 1.47
CA TYR A 138 1.48 -21.47 0.93
C TYR A 138 1.48 -20.24 1.81
N ASN A 139 1.35 -19.09 1.17
CA ASN A 139 0.82 -17.87 1.74
C ASN A 139 -0.72 -17.90 1.60
N LEU A 140 -1.46 -17.63 2.67
CA LEU A 140 -2.87 -17.27 2.59
C LEU A 140 -2.94 -15.77 2.28
N ALA A 141 -3.18 -15.46 1.02
CA ALA A 141 -3.30 -14.09 0.52
C ALA A 141 -4.73 -13.59 0.77
N VAL A 142 -4.90 -12.56 1.60
CA VAL A 142 -6.20 -12.00 1.99
C VAL A 142 -6.36 -10.61 1.38
N PHE A 143 -7.19 -10.51 0.35
CA PHE A 143 -7.44 -9.30 -0.42
C PHE A 143 -8.66 -8.56 0.14
N TYR A 144 -8.43 -7.44 0.83
CA TYR A 144 -9.49 -6.59 1.37
C TYR A 144 -10.09 -5.67 0.32
N GLY A 145 -11.41 -5.59 0.27
CA GLY A 145 -12.15 -4.49 -0.36
C GLY A 145 -12.05 -3.23 0.47
N ALA A 146 -12.26 -2.08 -0.14
CA ALA A 146 -12.09 -0.72 0.38
C ALA A 146 -10.61 -0.28 0.53
N CYS A 147 -10.43 1.03 0.47
CA CYS A 147 -9.15 1.70 0.67
C CYS A 147 -9.40 3.11 1.22
N ASN A 148 -8.46 3.65 1.95
CA ASN A 148 -8.46 5.03 2.44
C ASN A 148 -7.64 5.99 1.56
N LEU A 149 -7.22 5.53 0.36
CA LEU A 149 -6.65 6.31 -0.74
C LEU A 149 -7.48 6.11 -2.02
N ASP A 150 -7.18 6.91 -3.04
CA ASP A 150 -7.79 6.84 -4.37
C ASP A 150 -6.75 6.93 -5.49
N CYS A 151 -5.68 6.16 -5.41
CA CYS A 151 -4.57 6.23 -6.35
C CYS A 151 -5.03 6.11 -7.81
N LEU A 152 -4.70 7.10 -8.66
CA LEU A 152 -5.07 7.13 -10.08
C LEU A 152 -4.42 6.01 -10.90
N PHE A 153 -3.31 5.46 -10.41
CA PHE A 153 -2.54 4.35 -10.99
C PHE A 153 -2.82 2.99 -10.34
N CYS A 154 -3.91 2.84 -9.59
CA CYS A 154 -4.14 1.66 -8.76
C CYS A 154 -4.17 0.38 -9.59
N GLN A 155 -3.25 -0.57 -9.33
CA GLN A 155 -3.22 -1.87 -10.00
C GLN A 155 -4.29 -2.82 -9.47
N ASN A 156 -4.69 -2.64 -8.19
CA ASN A 156 -5.75 -3.39 -7.53
C ASN A 156 -7.11 -2.66 -7.58
N TRP A 157 -7.34 -1.84 -8.59
CA TRP A 157 -8.53 -0.95 -8.68
C TRP A 157 -9.87 -1.66 -8.52
N PHE A 158 -9.94 -2.95 -8.82
CA PHE A 158 -11.14 -3.78 -8.68
C PHE A 158 -11.60 -3.98 -7.21
N PHE A 159 -10.80 -3.60 -6.21
CA PHE A 159 -11.26 -3.54 -4.81
C PHE A 159 -12.52 -2.65 -4.68
N ARG A 160 -12.71 -1.71 -5.61
CA ARG A 160 -13.86 -0.81 -5.63
C ARG A 160 -15.17 -1.56 -5.88
N ASP A 161 -15.13 -2.64 -6.66
CA ASP A 161 -16.29 -3.48 -6.91
C ASP A 161 -16.76 -4.16 -5.62
N LEU A 162 -15.83 -4.62 -4.79
CA LEU A 162 -16.14 -5.14 -3.46
C LEU A 162 -16.71 -4.02 -2.57
N THR A 163 -16.07 -2.83 -2.60
CA THR A 163 -16.53 -1.67 -1.82
C THR A 163 -17.96 -1.27 -2.18
N ILE A 164 -18.31 -1.26 -3.46
CA ILE A 164 -19.65 -0.87 -3.93
C ILE A 164 -20.69 -1.94 -3.61
N SER A 165 -20.38 -3.19 -3.93
CA SER A 165 -21.31 -4.32 -3.73
C SER A 165 -21.49 -4.71 -2.26
N LYS A 166 -20.53 -4.35 -1.38
CA LYS A 166 -20.40 -4.87 0.00
C LYS A 166 -20.35 -6.40 0.06
N ARG A 167 -19.74 -7.02 -0.93
CA ARG A 167 -19.61 -8.47 -1.07
C ARG A 167 -18.26 -8.87 -1.67
N PRO A 168 -17.75 -10.09 -1.37
CA PRO A 168 -18.29 -11.04 -0.37
C PRO A 168 -17.96 -10.61 1.07
N SER A 169 -18.82 -10.99 2.02
CA SER A 169 -18.56 -10.86 3.46
C SER A 169 -18.07 -12.20 3.98
N VAL A 170 -16.85 -12.26 4.48
CA VAL A 170 -16.18 -13.49 4.93
C VAL A 170 -15.96 -13.44 6.44
N ASN A 171 -16.43 -14.46 7.16
CA ASN A 171 -16.23 -14.55 8.60
C ASN A 171 -14.78 -14.94 8.92
N PHE A 172 -14.16 -14.33 9.95
CA PHE A 172 -12.77 -14.59 10.34
C PHE A 172 -12.46 -16.07 10.56
N ARG A 173 -13.44 -16.88 11.07
CA ARG A 173 -13.30 -18.32 11.28
C ARG A 173 -13.07 -19.08 9.98
N GLU A 174 -13.55 -18.55 8.85
CA GLU A 174 -13.29 -19.15 7.55
C GLU A 174 -11.81 -19.01 7.16
N LEU A 175 -11.20 -17.85 7.40
CA LEU A 175 -9.75 -17.65 7.19
C LEU A 175 -8.92 -18.56 8.09
N ILE A 176 -9.34 -18.75 9.35
CA ILE A 176 -8.69 -19.70 10.26
C ILE A 176 -8.79 -21.14 9.70
N LYS A 177 -9.98 -21.57 9.28
CA LYS A 177 -10.16 -22.89 8.64
C LYS A 177 -9.33 -23.01 7.36
N ALA A 178 -9.28 -21.98 6.53
CA ALA A 178 -8.47 -21.96 5.30
C ALA A 178 -6.98 -22.14 5.62
N SER A 179 -6.45 -21.51 6.67
CA SER A 179 -5.05 -21.67 7.09
C SER A 179 -4.68 -23.09 7.55
N LEU A 180 -5.68 -23.96 7.81
CA LEU A 180 -5.50 -25.33 8.24
C LEU A 180 -5.65 -26.35 7.11
N ARG A 181 -6.31 -26.00 6.01
CA ARG A 181 -6.57 -26.93 4.88
C ARG A 181 -5.32 -27.23 4.05
N ARG A 182 -4.32 -26.38 4.11
CA ARG A 182 -3.04 -26.50 3.39
C ARG A 182 -1.88 -26.17 4.34
N PRO A 183 -0.64 -26.53 4.01
CA PRO A 183 0.52 -26.14 4.80
C PRO A 183 0.82 -24.64 4.64
N VAL A 184 -0.03 -23.81 5.24
CA VAL A 184 0.12 -22.35 5.27
C VAL A 184 1.13 -21.98 6.36
N THR A 185 2.13 -21.17 6.02
CA THR A 185 3.17 -20.65 6.91
C THR A 185 3.22 -19.12 6.97
N CYS A 186 2.50 -18.44 6.10
CA CYS A 186 2.28 -17.00 6.22
C CYS A 186 0.86 -16.61 5.77
N VAL A 187 0.39 -15.51 6.32
CA VAL A 187 -0.82 -14.81 5.88
C VAL A 187 -0.43 -13.39 5.53
N CYS A 188 -0.85 -12.91 4.37
CA CYS A 188 -0.62 -11.54 3.93
C CYS A 188 -1.95 -10.80 3.79
N PHE A 189 -2.11 -9.73 4.53
CA PHE A 189 -3.24 -8.80 4.43
C PHE A 189 -2.91 -7.68 3.47
N PHE A 190 -3.68 -7.57 2.39
CA PHE A 190 -3.47 -6.59 1.31
C PHE A 190 -4.80 -6.29 0.59
N GLY A 191 -4.75 -5.75 -0.63
CA GLY A 191 -5.93 -5.56 -1.48
C GLY A 191 -6.11 -4.13 -1.94
N GLY A 192 -7.26 -3.51 -1.62
CA GLY A 192 -7.38 -2.06 -1.62
C GLY A 192 -6.44 -1.51 -0.56
N ASP A 193 -6.80 -1.71 0.68
CA ASP A 193 -5.92 -1.56 1.85
C ASP A 193 -6.57 -2.21 3.08
N PRO A 194 -5.86 -2.90 3.95
CA PRO A 194 -6.44 -3.49 5.16
C PRO A 194 -6.86 -2.45 6.22
N SER A 195 -6.38 -1.20 6.14
CA SER A 195 -6.64 -0.17 7.17
C SER A 195 -8.12 0.05 7.48
N PRO A 196 -9.05 0.15 6.51
CA PRO A 196 -10.48 0.31 6.82
C PRO A 196 -11.11 -0.87 7.56
N GLN A 197 -10.47 -2.02 7.56
CA GLN A 197 -10.93 -3.28 8.16
C GLN A 197 -9.88 -3.88 9.10
N VAL A 198 -8.99 -3.05 9.62
CA VAL A 198 -7.85 -3.50 10.44
C VAL A 198 -8.25 -4.29 11.69
N SER A 199 -9.44 -4.04 12.25
CA SER A 199 -9.96 -4.80 13.39
C SER A 199 -10.23 -6.28 13.02
N ASN A 200 -10.74 -6.55 11.82
CA ASN A 200 -10.89 -7.92 11.32
C ASN A 200 -9.53 -8.58 11.08
N ALA A 201 -8.62 -7.90 10.39
CA ALA A 201 -7.29 -8.43 10.13
C ALA A 201 -6.50 -8.72 11.43
N LEU A 202 -6.58 -7.84 12.43
CA LEU A 202 -5.95 -8.06 13.74
C LEU A 202 -6.62 -9.22 14.52
N LEU A 203 -7.93 -9.40 14.41
CA LEU A 203 -8.61 -10.55 15.00
C LEU A 203 -8.09 -11.85 14.39
N VAL A 204 -8.04 -11.94 13.07
CA VAL A 204 -7.47 -13.09 12.34
C VAL A 204 -6.01 -13.33 12.76
N ALA A 205 -5.18 -12.28 12.75
CA ALA A 205 -3.77 -12.37 13.12
C ALA A 205 -3.59 -12.93 14.54
N ASN A 206 -4.34 -12.42 15.52
CA ASN A 206 -4.27 -12.86 16.91
C ASN A 206 -4.67 -14.33 17.07
N GLU A 207 -5.74 -14.77 16.41
CA GLU A 207 -6.19 -16.18 16.46
C GLU A 207 -5.14 -17.11 15.82
N LEU A 208 -4.57 -16.73 14.68
CA LEU A 208 -3.54 -17.52 14.01
C LEU A 208 -2.26 -17.64 14.85
N MET A 209 -1.82 -16.56 15.49
CA MET A 209 -0.64 -16.58 16.37
C MET A 209 -0.83 -17.48 17.62
N ARG A 210 -2.06 -17.60 18.14
CA ARG A 210 -2.37 -18.51 19.27
C ARG A 210 -2.23 -19.98 18.93
N MET A 211 -2.20 -20.35 17.65
CA MET A 211 -2.12 -21.76 17.21
C MET A 211 -0.76 -22.40 17.46
N GLY A 212 0.26 -21.64 17.87
CA GLY A 212 1.57 -22.15 18.28
C GLY A 212 2.44 -22.76 17.17
N LYS A 213 2.04 -22.63 15.89
CA LYS A 213 2.84 -23.05 14.74
C LYS A 213 3.51 -21.84 14.09
N ILE A 214 4.50 -22.08 13.23
CA ILE A 214 5.07 -21.02 12.40
C ILE A 214 3.96 -20.46 11.52
N MET A 215 3.62 -19.20 11.75
CA MET A 215 2.58 -18.46 11.04
C MET A 215 2.97 -17.00 11.00
N ARG A 216 3.62 -16.58 9.93
CA ARG A 216 4.06 -15.18 9.75
C ARG A 216 2.87 -14.32 9.36
N ILE A 217 2.66 -13.26 10.10
CA ILE A 217 1.62 -12.26 9.82
C ILE A 217 2.27 -11.11 9.04
N CYS A 218 1.89 -10.98 7.78
CA CYS A 218 2.42 -9.98 6.87
C CYS A 218 1.34 -8.97 6.46
N TRP A 219 1.76 -7.75 6.17
CA TRP A 219 0.89 -6.66 5.76
C TRP A 219 1.47 -5.95 4.56
N GLU A 220 0.64 -5.66 3.58
CA GLU A 220 0.93 -4.74 2.49
C GLU A 220 -0.08 -3.59 2.54
N MET A 221 0.39 -2.40 2.89
CA MET A 221 -0.49 -1.27 3.19
C MET A 221 0.13 0.06 2.77
N ASN A 222 -0.71 1.07 2.73
CA ASN A 222 -0.30 2.43 2.36
C ASN A 222 0.26 3.26 3.53
N GLY A 223 0.19 2.75 4.76
CA GLY A 223 0.69 3.41 5.96
C GLY A 223 -0.25 4.45 6.59
N HIS A 224 -1.39 4.76 5.99
CA HIS A 224 -2.39 5.71 6.51
C HIS A 224 -3.28 5.08 7.59
N LEU A 225 -2.75 4.92 8.77
CA LEU A 225 -3.46 4.38 9.92
C LEU A 225 -3.16 5.23 11.16
N ASN A 226 -4.08 5.31 12.11
CA ASN A 226 -3.74 5.97 13.37
C ASN A 226 -2.61 5.22 14.09
N GLN A 227 -1.74 5.97 14.77
CA GLN A 227 -0.51 5.43 15.33
C GLN A 227 -0.74 4.30 16.33
N ARG A 228 -1.79 4.40 17.17
CA ARG A 228 -2.11 3.36 18.17
C ARG A 228 -2.41 2.01 17.51
N THR A 229 -3.18 2.02 16.43
CA THR A 229 -3.52 0.80 15.68
C THR A 229 -2.32 0.31 14.87
N MET A 230 -1.49 1.23 14.34
CA MET A 230 -0.24 0.88 13.66
C MET A 230 0.71 0.11 14.57
N VAL A 231 0.83 0.48 15.84
CA VAL A 231 1.62 -0.30 16.82
C VAL A 231 1.13 -1.74 16.93
N ALA A 232 -0.20 -1.97 16.93
CA ALA A 232 -0.74 -3.34 16.98
C ALA A 232 -0.42 -4.14 15.70
N VAL A 233 -0.51 -3.51 14.54
CA VAL A 233 -0.11 -4.10 13.23
C VAL A 233 1.36 -4.51 13.26
N LEU A 234 2.25 -3.59 13.60
CA LEU A 234 3.70 -3.82 13.67
C LEU A 234 4.05 -4.93 14.65
N ASN A 235 3.45 -4.94 15.85
CA ASN A 235 3.67 -5.96 16.85
C ASN A 235 3.21 -7.36 16.39
N SER A 236 2.14 -7.46 15.60
CA SER A 236 1.69 -8.74 15.06
C SER A 236 2.76 -9.37 14.15
N SER A 237 3.40 -8.57 13.31
CA SER A 237 4.49 -9.01 12.45
C SER A 237 5.80 -9.25 13.23
N LEU A 238 6.15 -8.35 14.15
CA LEU A 238 7.37 -8.47 14.95
C LEU A 238 7.39 -9.81 15.71
N ARG A 239 6.29 -10.17 16.34
CA ARG A 239 6.15 -11.39 17.16
C ARG A 239 6.00 -12.67 16.35
N SER A 240 5.55 -12.61 15.10
CA SER A 240 5.30 -13.77 14.25
C SER A 240 6.41 -14.06 13.24
N GLY A 241 7.42 -13.19 13.10
CA GLY A 241 8.42 -13.29 12.03
C GLY A 241 7.93 -12.76 10.69
N GLY A 242 6.76 -12.11 10.67
CA GLY A 242 6.18 -11.50 9.48
C GLY A 242 6.81 -10.15 9.11
N ILE A 243 6.35 -9.56 8.03
CA ILE A 243 6.89 -8.33 7.45
C ILE A 243 5.76 -7.37 7.16
N VAL A 244 5.96 -6.09 7.48
CA VAL A 244 5.06 -4.99 7.11
C VAL A 244 5.69 -4.23 5.95
N LYS A 245 4.98 -4.16 4.84
CA LYS A 245 5.37 -3.37 3.67
C LYS A 245 4.53 -2.10 3.59
N PHE A 246 5.19 -0.95 3.41
CA PHE A 246 4.52 0.29 3.03
C PHE A 246 4.83 0.67 1.59
N ASP A 247 3.78 1.06 0.86
CA ASP A 247 3.94 1.74 -0.41
C ASP A 247 4.15 3.24 -0.17
N LEU A 248 5.41 3.68 -0.17
CA LEU A 248 5.78 5.09 -0.11
C LEU A 248 5.60 5.68 -1.52
N LYS A 249 4.46 6.31 -1.76
CA LYS A 249 3.99 6.66 -3.12
C LYS A 249 4.77 7.79 -3.78
N ALA A 250 5.14 8.81 -3.01
CA ALA A 250 5.97 9.95 -3.39
C ALA A 250 6.47 10.65 -2.12
N TRP A 251 7.53 11.44 -2.25
CA TRP A 251 8.07 12.28 -1.18
C TRP A 251 7.45 13.67 -1.17
N ASN A 252 7.34 14.29 -2.36
CA ASN A 252 6.76 15.62 -2.49
C ASN A 252 5.27 15.61 -2.17
N PRO A 253 4.76 16.45 -1.24
CA PRO A 253 3.36 16.45 -0.82
C PRO A 253 2.37 16.70 -1.95
N SER A 254 2.68 17.60 -2.89
CA SER A 254 1.80 17.89 -4.03
C SER A 254 1.75 16.72 -5.01
N VAL A 255 2.88 16.05 -5.26
CA VAL A 255 2.93 14.85 -6.11
C VAL A 255 2.16 13.72 -5.44
N TYR A 256 2.37 13.51 -4.14
CA TYR A 256 1.63 12.50 -3.38
C TYR A 256 0.11 12.71 -3.46
N LEU A 257 -0.32 13.95 -3.18
CA LEU A 257 -1.73 14.34 -3.19
C LEU A 257 -2.36 14.20 -4.60
N ALA A 258 -1.65 14.63 -5.64
CA ALA A 258 -2.10 14.50 -7.02
C ALA A 258 -2.28 13.04 -7.46
N LEU A 259 -1.41 12.15 -7.00
CA LEU A 259 -1.44 10.74 -7.38
C LEU A 259 -2.42 9.91 -6.56
N THR A 260 -2.70 10.28 -5.31
CA THR A 260 -3.43 9.43 -4.35
C THR A 260 -4.78 10.00 -3.91
N GLY A 261 -5.06 11.28 -4.19
CA GLY A 261 -6.26 11.99 -3.75
C GLY A 261 -6.27 12.33 -2.25
N ARG A 262 -5.17 12.11 -1.55
CA ARG A 262 -5.01 12.37 -0.12
C ARG A 262 -3.66 12.99 0.18
N ASP A 263 -3.61 13.83 1.20
CA ASP A 263 -2.35 14.33 1.73
C ASP A 263 -1.48 13.18 2.26
N ILE A 264 -0.19 13.46 2.45
CA ILE A 264 0.79 12.46 2.89
C ILE A 264 0.54 11.96 4.32
N GLY A 265 -0.19 12.73 5.12
CA GLY A 265 -0.65 12.39 6.46
C GLY A 265 0.41 11.78 7.36
N SER A 266 0.05 10.69 8.04
CA SER A 266 0.89 9.99 9.02
C SER A 266 1.84 8.96 8.40
N VAL A 267 1.90 8.80 7.09
CA VAL A 267 2.64 7.72 6.42
C VAL A 267 4.11 7.67 6.84
N TYR A 268 4.81 8.80 6.78
CA TYR A 268 6.24 8.85 7.13
C TYR A 268 6.49 8.72 8.64
N GLU A 269 5.59 9.21 9.49
CA GLU A 269 5.70 8.98 10.94
C GLU A 269 5.46 7.50 11.28
N ASN A 270 4.50 6.85 10.64
CA ASN A 270 4.28 5.42 10.79
C ASN A 270 5.44 4.59 10.21
N ALA A 271 6.03 5.01 9.09
CA ALA A 271 7.23 4.38 8.55
C ALA A 271 8.44 4.53 9.49
N LYS A 272 8.62 5.71 10.08
CA LYS A 272 9.66 5.96 11.10
C LYS A 272 9.50 5.06 12.33
N LEU A 273 8.25 4.86 12.78
CA LEU A 273 7.95 3.92 13.86
C LEU A 273 8.32 2.48 13.47
N ALA A 274 7.92 2.05 12.27
CA ALA A 274 8.23 0.71 11.75
C ALA A 274 9.73 0.47 11.58
N LEU A 275 10.47 1.46 11.08
CA LEU A 275 11.93 1.44 10.94
C LEU A 275 12.64 1.29 12.29
N LYS A 276 12.20 2.03 13.31
CA LYS A 276 12.74 1.92 14.67
C LYS A 276 12.48 0.55 15.29
N LEU A 277 11.25 0.02 15.17
CA LEU A 277 10.90 -1.30 15.66
C LEU A 277 11.62 -2.43 14.90
N SER A 278 12.03 -2.22 13.66
CA SER A 278 12.84 -3.18 12.90
C SER A 278 14.18 -3.49 13.58
N LEU A 279 14.71 -2.57 14.36
CA LEU A 279 15.97 -2.76 15.09
C LEU A 279 15.84 -3.80 16.22
N GLU A 280 14.63 -4.10 16.68
CA GLU A 280 14.37 -5.13 17.72
C GLU A 280 14.47 -6.55 17.17
N ARG A 281 14.45 -6.73 15.83
CA ARG A 281 14.57 -8.03 15.15
C ARG A 281 15.46 -7.93 13.91
N PRO A 282 16.79 -7.76 14.10
CA PRO A 282 17.71 -7.54 12.99
C PRO A 282 17.89 -8.78 12.09
N GLU A 283 17.67 -10.00 12.62
CA GLU A 283 17.84 -11.24 11.88
C GLU A 283 16.82 -11.43 10.75
N VAL A 284 15.63 -10.87 10.90
CA VAL A 284 14.58 -10.86 9.86
C VAL A 284 13.96 -9.46 9.81
N PRO A 285 14.09 -8.71 8.72
CA PRO A 285 13.53 -7.37 8.62
C PRO A 285 12.03 -7.36 8.96
N LEU A 286 11.61 -6.49 9.91
CA LEU A 286 10.20 -6.26 10.22
C LEU A 286 9.52 -5.45 9.14
N PHE A 287 10.24 -4.45 8.61
CA PHE A 287 9.71 -3.46 7.69
C PHE A 287 10.43 -3.50 6.34
N THR A 288 9.69 -3.24 5.29
CA THR A 288 10.20 -2.94 3.96
C THR A 288 9.37 -1.82 3.33
N ALA A 289 10.01 -0.97 2.56
CA ALA A 289 9.32 0.01 1.74
C ALA A 289 9.27 -0.45 0.27
N SER A 290 8.26 0.01 -0.45
CA SER A 290 8.22 -0.04 -1.91
C SER A 290 7.77 1.29 -2.49
N THR A 291 8.23 1.59 -3.70
CA THR A 291 7.79 2.75 -4.47
C THR A 291 7.54 2.32 -5.90
N LEU A 292 6.36 2.64 -6.41
CA LEU A 292 6.01 2.42 -7.82
C LEU A 292 6.59 3.56 -8.66
N LEU A 293 7.45 3.22 -9.61
CA LEU A 293 8.13 4.16 -10.50
C LEU A 293 7.18 4.65 -11.61
N VAL A 294 6.28 5.56 -11.25
CA VAL A 294 5.27 6.12 -12.18
C VAL A 294 5.94 7.10 -13.13
N PRO A 295 5.99 6.81 -14.45
CA PRO A 295 6.64 7.67 -15.42
C PRO A 295 6.10 9.10 -15.41
N GLY A 296 7.00 10.08 -15.37
CA GLY A 296 6.67 11.51 -15.36
C GLY A 296 6.21 12.08 -14.02
N TYR A 297 6.15 11.24 -12.94
CA TYR A 297 5.72 11.71 -11.61
C TYR A 297 6.62 11.23 -10.47
N VAL A 298 7.11 10.01 -10.51
CA VAL A 298 8.01 9.45 -9.48
C VAL A 298 9.37 9.21 -10.12
N ASP A 299 10.17 10.26 -10.16
CA ASP A 299 11.51 10.29 -10.72
C ASP A 299 12.59 9.89 -9.69
N GLU A 300 13.85 10.00 -10.08
CA GLU A 300 14.98 9.69 -9.21
C GLU A 300 15.07 10.60 -7.99
N GLU A 301 14.54 11.84 -8.06
CA GLU A 301 14.56 12.75 -6.93
C GLU A 301 13.52 12.35 -5.87
N GLU A 302 12.32 11.94 -6.27
CA GLU A 302 11.34 11.35 -5.33
C GLU A 302 11.93 10.12 -4.61
N VAL A 303 12.59 9.23 -5.37
CA VAL A 303 13.22 8.04 -4.83
C VAL A 303 14.40 8.39 -3.92
N ARG A 304 15.23 9.38 -4.30
CA ARG A 304 16.36 9.88 -3.50
C ARG A 304 15.90 10.34 -2.13
N MET A 305 14.86 11.16 -2.08
CA MET A 305 14.35 11.70 -0.82
C MET A 305 13.74 10.62 0.08
N ILE A 306 13.01 9.67 -0.49
CA ILE A 306 12.49 8.51 0.23
C ILE A 306 13.64 7.66 0.76
N ALA A 307 14.64 7.37 -0.06
CA ALA A 307 15.80 6.56 0.33
C ALA A 307 16.63 7.23 1.44
N ARG A 308 16.86 8.54 1.35
CA ARG A 308 17.51 9.36 2.39
C ARG A 308 16.77 9.25 3.72
N PHE A 309 15.44 9.37 3.70
CA PHE A 309 14.62 9.19 4.90
C PHE A 309 14.81 7.80 5.51
N ILE A 310 14.72 6.74 4.71
CA ILE A 310 14.87 5.36 5.19
C ILE A 310 16.30 5.14 5.73
N ALA A 311 17.32 5.51 4.97
CA ALA A 311 18.73 5.30 5.31
C ALA A 311 19.15 6.06 6.57
N SER A 312 18.56 7.24 6.83
CA SER A 312 18.82 8.02 8.04
C SER A 312 18.44 7.31 9.35
N ILE A 313 17.60 6.27 9.26
CA ILE A 313 17.12 5.50 10.42
C ILE A 313 17.73 4.09 10.41
N ASN A 314 17.67 3.38 9.28
CA ASN A 314 18.22 2.06 9.12
C ASN A 314 18.62 1.80 7.65
N PRO A 315 19.93 1.91 7.32
CA PRO A 315 20.42 1.74 5.94
C PRO A 315 20.27 0.30 5.41
N ASP A 316 20.07 -0.69 6.28
CA ASP A 316 19.86 -2.09 5.89
C ASP A 316 18.42 -2.46 5.63
N THR A 317 17.51 -1.48 5.68
CA THR A 317 16.10 -1.70 5.35
C THR A 317 15.94 -2.09 3.88
N PRO A 318 15.27 -3.23 3.57
CA PRO A 318 14.96 -3.57 2.19
C PRO A 318 14.06 -2.52 1.55
N TYR A 319 14.42 -2.06 0.34
CA TYR A 319 13.64 -1.12 -0.43
C TYR A 319 13.43 -1.64 -1.85
N SER A 320 12.17 -1.76 -2.27
CA SER A 320 11.80 -2.29 -3.59
C SER A 320 11.25 -1.19 -4.49
N LEU A 321 11.91 -0.99 -5.63
CA LEU A 321 11.46 -0.09 -6.70
C LEU A 321 10.66 -0.92 -7.70
N LEU A 322 9.37 -0.62 -7.85
CA LEU A 322 8.45 -1.42 -8.64
C LEU A 322 8.23 -0.79 -10.02
N ALA A 323 8.34 -1.60 -11.05
CA ALA A 323 7.98 -1.17 -12.40
C ALA A 323 6.47 -0.91 -12.51
N PHE A 324 6.11 0.27 -13.02
CA PHE A 324 4.74 0.65 -13.33
C PHE A 324 4.31 0.06 -14.67
N HIS A 325 3.04 -0.31 -14.77
CA HIS A 325 2.33 -0.53 -16.03
C HIS A 325 1.02 0.26 -16.03
N PRO A 326 0.52 0.68 -17.21
CA PRO A 326 -0.73 1.43 -17.34
C PRO A 326 -1.90 0.73 -16.64
N SER A 327 -2.56 1.42 -15.71
CA SER A 327 -3.67 0.87 -14.93
C SER A 327 -4.65 1.95 -14.50
N TYR A 328 -5.90 1.55 -14.29
CA TYR A 328 -7.01 2.34 -13.81
C TYR A 328 -7.22 3.63 -14.63
N LEU A 329 -6.90 4.80 -14.08
CA LEU A 329 -7.07 6.08 -14.77
C LEU A 329 -5.79 6.59 -15.46
N MET A 330 -4.65 5.93 -15.25
CA MET A 330 -3.37 6.30 -15.87
C MET A 330 -2.97 5.30 -16.95
N THR A 331 -3.89 5.01 -17.87
CA THR A 331 -3.69 4.08 -18.98
C THR A 331 -2.96 4.71 -20.18
N ASP A 332 -2.73 6.00 -20.15
CA ASP A 332 -2.09 6.80 -21.21
C ASP A 332 -0.60 7.08 -20.95
N LEU A 333 -0.06 6.60 -19.83
CA LEU A 333 1.38 6.60 -19.56
C LEU A 333 2.06 5.35 -20.14
N PRO A 334 3.36 5.42 -20.52
CA PRO A 334 4.15 4.24 -20.85
C PRO A 334 4.47 3.40 -19.61
N ASN A 335 4.91 2.16 -19.79
CA ASN A 335 5.56 1.40 -18.72
C ASN A 335 6.86 2.10 -18.25
N THR A 336 7.32 1.79 -17.04
CA THR A 336 8.63 2.24 -16.55
C THR A 336 9.74 1.79 -17.50
N SER A 337 10.61 2.72 -17.95
CA SER A 337 11.78 2.36 -18.74
C SER A 337 12.91 1.78 -17.87
N ARG A 338 13.79 0.97 -18.47
CA ARG A 338 14.99 0.47 -17.78
C ARG A 338 15.90 1.57 -17.30
N LYS A 339 16.01 2.65 -18.07
CA LYS A 339 16.81 3.83 -17.71
C LYS A 339 16.25 4.46 -16.43
N HIS A 340 14.96 4.77 -16.39
CA HIS A 340 14.28 5.32 -15.21
C HIS A 340 14.48 4.42 -13.97
N ALA A 341 14.27 3.10 -14.11
CA ALA A 341 14.45 2.16 -13.00
C ALA A 341 15.91 2.14 -12.49
N MET A 342 16.89 2.24 -13.39
CA MET A 342 18.31 2.25 -13.02
C MET A 342 18.76 3.59 -12.40
N GLU A 343 18.22 4.72 -12.86
CA GLU A 343 18.45 6.04 -12.25
C GLU A 343 17.88 6.08 -10.82
N ALA A 344 16.65 5.63 -10.63
CA ALA A 344 16.03 5.49 -9.32
C ALA A 344 16.82 4.53 -8.39
N PHE A 345 17.29 3.39 -8.93
CA PHE A 345 18.11 2.44 -8.17
C PHE A 345 19.42 3.07 -7.69
N ARG A 346 20.14 3.78 -8.59
CA ARG A 346 21.38 4.49 -8.22
C ARG A 346 21.11 5.56 -7.18
N ALA A 347 20.07 6.39 -7.37
CA ALA A 347 19.67 7.41 -6.41
C ALA A 347 19.44 6.82 -5.01
N ALA A 348 18.77 5.67 -4.91
CA ALA A 348 18.56 5.00 -3.63
C ALA A 348 19.84 4.45 -3.01
N LYS A 349 20.76 3.91 -3.84
CA LYS A 349 22.08 3.41 -3.38
C LYS A 349 22.99 4.54 -2.93
N ASP A 350 22.99 5.68 -3.63
CA ASP A 350 23.80 6.85 -3.32
C ASP A 350 23.42 7.47 -1.96
N GLU A 351 22.18 7.34 -1.53
CA GLU A 351 21.71 7.75 -0.21
C GLU A 351 22.05 6.75 0.91
N GLY A 352 22.80 5.69 0.61
CA GLY A 352 23.36 4.76 1.59
C GLY A 352 22.54 3.50 1.85
N LEU A 353 21.44 3.26 1.12
CA LEU A 353 20.70 2.01 1.27
C LEU A 353 21.51 0.81 0.75
N THR A 354 21.73 -0.18 1.62
CA THR A 354 22.50 -1.38 1.28
C THR A 354 21.67 -2.40 0.49
N ARG A 355 20.36 -2.42 0.68
CA ARG A 355 19.42 -3.43 0.17
C ARG A 355 18.34 -2.81 -0.70
N VAL A 356 18.64 -2.56 -1.97
CA VAL A 356 17.71 -2.04 -2.97
C VAL A 356 17.43 -3.11 -4.03
N HIS A 357 16.18 -3.27 -4.43
CA HIS A 357 15.73 -4.25 -5.40
C HIS A 357 14.81 -3.62 -6.45
N ILE A 358 14.96 -4.01 -7.72
CA ILE A 358 14.01 -3.66 -8.78
C ILE A 358 13.02 -4.80 -8.93
N GLY A 359 11.78 -4.56 -8.51
CA GLY A 359 10.68 -5.51 -8.64
C GLY A 359 10.00 -5.44 -10.00
N ASN A 360 9.35 -6.55 -10.39
CA ASN A 360 8.63 -6.69 -11.67
C ASN A 360 9.47 -6.33 -12.92
N PRO A 361 10.74 -6.78 -13.03
CA PRO A 361 11.65 -6.35 -14.09
C PRO A 361 11.17 -6.72 -15.51
N TRP A 362 10.28 -7.70 -15.64
CA TRP A 362 9.64 -8.09 -16.89
C TRP A 362 8.68 -7.03 -17.46
N LEU A 363 8.23 -6.07 -16.66
CA LEU A 363 7.40 -4.94 -17.09
C LEU A 363 8.22 -3.77 -17.65
N LEU A 364 9.55 -3.76 -17.44
CA LEU A 364 10.43 -2.67 -17.87
C LEU A 364 10.55 -2.64 -19.40
N THR A 365 10.33 -1.46 -20.00
CA THR A 365 10.58 -1.25 -21.42
C THR A 365 12.07 -1.01 -21.70
N ARG A 366 12.54 -1.45 -22.88
CA ARG A 366 13.91 -1.19 -23.33
C ARG A 366 14.07 0.23 -23.86
N GLU A 367 13.04 0.73 -24.51
CA GLU A 367 13.00 2.09 -25.06
C GLU A 367 12.84 3.09 -23.92
N ASP A 368 13.62 4.16 -23.98
CA ASP A 368 13.49 5.29 -23.09
C ASP A 368 12.28 6.15 -23.48
N TYR A 369 11.85 7.00 -22.57
CA TYR A 369 10.78 7.95 -22.86
C TYR A 369 11.23 8.92 -23.95
N GLN A 370 10.46 9.00 -25.04
CA GLN A 370 10.77 9.99 -26.08
C GLN A 370 10.53 11.40 -25.54
N SER A 371 11.60 12.13 -25.34
CA SER A 371 11.53 13.60 -25.22
C SER A 371 11.16 14.16 -26.59
N ARG A 372 9.92 14.56 -26.78
CA ARG A 372 9.51 15.40 -27.91
C ARG A 372 9.29 16.81 -27.43
#